data_4c3ce5ae1c936ecda9caf1cd8f0bc548
#
_entry.id   4c3ce5ae1c936ecda9caf1cd8f0bc548
#
_cell.length_a   1.000
_cell.length_b   1.000
_cell.length_c   1.000
_cell.angle_alpha   90.00
_cell.angle_beta   90.00
_cell.angle_gamma   90.00
#
_symmetry.space_group_name_H-M   'P 1'
#
loop_
_entity.id
_entity.type
_entity.pdbx_description
1 polymer ?
#
loop_
_entity_poly.entity_id
_entity_poly.type
_entity_poly.pdbx_seq_one_letter_code
_entity_poly.pdbx_strand_id
1 'polypeptide(L)'
;NPTIYNTNYINDTKSALELIRQVDSEGFRLNLDVGTMIYNNESLSELIGNVKYINHVHISEPNLKPIEERKLHRELKNVLLSESYLGYVSIEMGRVDNLDTIEYALEYVRRYFAE
;
A
#
# COMPACT_ATOMS: atom_id res chain seq x y z
N ASN A 1 -10.33 2.42 0.76
CA ASN A 1 -10.67 1.31 -0.16
C ASN A 1 -11.26 1.83 -1.46
N PRO A 2 -10.90 1.28 -2.62
CA PRO A 2 -11.44 1.71 -3.90
C PRO A 2 -12.93 1.30 -4.05
N THR A 3 -13.60 1.95 -4.98
CA THR A 3 -15.05 1.74 -5.22
C THR A 3 -15.42 0.31 -5.61
N ILE A 4 -14.45 -0.48 -6.07
CA ILE A 4 -14.65 -1.91 -6.38
C ILE A 4 -15.19 -2.72 -5.17
N TYR A 5 -14.95 -2.24 -3.94
CA TYR A 5 -15.46 -2.87 -2.72
C TYR A 5 -16.74 -2.21 -2.20
N ASN A 6 -17.50 -1.54 -3.06
CA ASN A 6 -18.75 -0.86 -2.74
C ASN A 6 -18.61 0.24 -1.68
N THR A 7 -17.48 0.91 -1.66
CA THR A 7 -17.22 2.06 -0.79
C THR A 7 -17.50 3.36 -1.53
N ASN A 8 -17.95 4.37 -0.82
CA ASN A 8 -18.31 5.69 -1.38
C ASN A 8 -17.68 6.87 -0.62
N TYR A 9 -16.75 6.58 0.30
CA TYR A 9 -16.07 7.61 1.08
C TYR A 9 -14.61 7.27 1.25
N ILE A 10 -13.73 8.23 0.96
CA ILE A 10 -12.27 8.08 0.98
C ILE A 10 -11.81 6.88 0.12
N ASN A 11 -11.88 7.05 -1.17
CA ASN A 11 -11.59 5.99 -2.15
C ASN A 11 -10.21 6.10 -2.80
N ASP A 12 -9.42 7.09 -2.45
CA ASP A 12 -8.08 7.33 -2.99
C ASP A 12 -7.13 7.85 -1.92
N THR A 13 -5.82 7.75 -2.22
CA THR A 13 -4.75 8.13 -1.29
C THR A 13 -4.77 9.63 -0.99
N LYS A 14 -5.03 10.47 -1.97
CA LYS A 14 -5.06 11.92 -1.81
C LYS A 14 -6.12 12.35 -0.79
N SER A 15 -7.36 11.89 -0.96
CA SER A 15 -8.47 12.19 -0.04
C SER A 15 -8.19 11.68 1.37
N ALA A 16 -7.59 10.49 1.49
CA ALA A 16 -7.19 9.95 2.78
C ALA A 16 -6.15 10.84 3.49
N LEU A 17 -5.13 11.29 2.77
CA LEU A 17 -4.10 12.19 3.33
C LEU A 17 -4.68 13.55 3.72
N GLU A 18 -5.60 14.09 2.94
CA GLU A 18 -6.30 15.35 3.28
C GLU A 18 -7.06 15.22 4.61
N LEU A 19 -7.80 14.12 4.79
CA LEU A 19 -8.53 13.85 6.02
C LEU A 19 -7.56 13.68 7.21
N ILE A 20 -6.47 12.95 7.03
CA ILE A 20 -5.46 12.72 8.08
C ILE A 20 -4.84 14.04 8.54
N ARG A 21 -4.53 14.95 7.62
CA ARG A 21 -4.02 16.28 7.96
C ARG A 21 -5.05 17.13 8.72
N GLN A 22 -6.32 17.01 8.36
CA GLN A 22 -7.40 17.73 9.06
C GLN A 22 -7.60 17.22 10.48
N VAL A 23 -7.55 15.90 10.68
CA VAL A 23 -7.65 15.28 12.01
C VAL A 23 -6.43 15.60 12.87
N ASP A 24 -5.24 15.66 12.26
CA ASP A 24 -3.96 16.03 12.89
C ASP A 24 -3.69 15.29 14.20
N SER A 25 -3.84 13.96 14.18
CA SER A 25 -3.62 13.09 15.34
C SER A 25 -2.61 11.99 15.03
N GLU A 26 -1.70 11.73 15.97
CA GLU A 26 -0.77 10.60 15.88
C GLU A 26 -1.50 9.24 15.87
N GLY A 27 -2.68 9.17 16.45
CA GLY A 27 -3.52 7.99 16.45
C GLY A 27 -4.33 7.78 15.17
N PHE A 28 -4.26 8.71 14.20
CA PHE A 28 -5.02 8.64 12.96
C PHE A 28 -4.09 8.80 11.77
N ARG A 29 -3.62 7.68 11.22
CA ARG A 29 -2.62 7.60 10.16
C ARG A 29 -3.15 6.78 8.98
N LEU A 30 -2.40 6.85 7.87
CA LEU A 30 -2.73 6.13 6.65
C LEU A 30 -2.31 4.66 6.76
N ASN A 31 -3.24 3.77 6.49
CA ASN A 31 -2.94 2.43 6.01
C ASN A 31 -2.89 2.51 4.48
N LEU A 32 -1.69 2.51 3.92
CA LEU A 32 -1.50 2.59 2.48
C LEU A 32 -1.79 1.23 1.85
N ASP A 33 -2.84 1.16 1.06
CA ASP A 33 -3.20 -0.04 0.32
C ASP A 33 -2.75 0.11 -1.15
N VAL A 34 -1.74 -0.67 -1.53
CA VAL A 34 -1.17 -0.62 -2.88
C VAL A 34 -2.18 -1.10 -3.93
N GLY A 35 -3.05 -2.05 -3.58
CA GLY A 35 -4.14 -2.49 -4.47
C GLY A 35 -5.10 -1.35 -4.84
N THR A 36 -5.37 -0.44 -3.90
CA THR A 36 -6.15 0.78 -4.17
C THR A 36 -5.44 1.68 -5.16
N MET A 37 -4.13 1.90 -4.98
CA MET A 37 -3.34 2.72 -5.91
C MET A 37 -3.34 2.14 -7.32
N ILE A 38 -3.20 0.82 -7.43
CA ILE A 38 -3.21 0.10 -8.72
C ILE A 38 -4.58 0.24 -9.37
N TYR A 39 -5.66 -0.04 -8.63
CA TYR A 39 -7.02 0.06 -9.14
C TYR A 39 -7.36 1.47 -9.67
N ASN A 40 -6.94 2.49 -8.94
CA ASN A 40 -7.18 3.90 -9.27
C ASN A 40 -6.17 4.46 -10.28
N ASN A 41 -5.14 3.69 -10.66
CA ASN A 41 -4.02 4.17 -11.46
C ASN A 41 -3.36 5.42 -10.85
N GLU A 42 -3.16 5.42 -9.53
CA GLU A 42 -2.56 6.52 -8.79
C GLU A 42 -1.05 6.57 -9.00
N SER A 43 -0.51 7.78 -9.02
CA SER A 43 0.94 7.97 -9.00
C SER A 43 1.46 8.03 -7.57
N LEU A 44 2.77 7.80 -7.37
CA LEU A 44 3.40 7.94 -6.06
C LEU A 44 3.61 9.40 -5.62
N SER A 45 3.29 10.37 -6.48
CA SER A 45 3.50 11.79 -6.19
C SER A 45 2.81 12.25 -4.91
N GLU A 46 1.65 11.69 -4.59
CA GLU A 46 0.91 12.01 -3.36
C GLU A 46 1.62 11.55 -2.09
N LEU A 47 2.52 10.57 -2.19
CA LEU A 47 3.28 10.05 -1.04
C LEU A 47 4.54 10.86 -0.75
N ILE A 48 5.09 11.54 -1.75
CA ILE A 48 6.32 12.33 -1.60
C ILE A 48 6.08 13.47 -0.60
N GLY A 49 6.88 13.50 0.47
CA GLY A 49 6.72 14.43 1.59
C GLY A 49 5.63 14.04 2.60
N ASN A 50 4.92 12.91 2.38
CA ASN A 50 3.78 12.47 3.19
C ASN A 50 3.98 11.09 3.84
N VAL A 51 5.13 10.46 3.66
CA VAL A 51 5.42 9.14 4.23
C VAL A 51 5.29 9.12 5.76
N LYS A 52 5.56 10.24 6.43
CA LYS A 52 5.34 10.40 7.88
C LYS A 52 3.90 10.15 8.34
N TYR A 53 2.94 10.23 7.45
CA TYR A 53 1.53 9.94 7.75
C TYR A 53 1.15 8.48 7.54
N ILE A 54 2.07 7.66 7.01
CA ILE A 54 1.83 6.23 6.77
C ILE A 54 2.19 5.46 8.03
N ASN A 55 1.22 4.72 8.54
CA ASN A 55 1.39 3.82 9.68
C ASN A 55 1.67 2.38 9.26
N HIS A 56 1.09 1.96 8.16
CA HIS A 56 1.18 0.59 7.65
C HIS A 56 1.08 0.60 6.11
N VAL A 57 1.78 -0.31 5.47
CA VAL A 57 1.69 -0.53 4.02
C VAL A 57 1.19 -1.94 3.76
N HIS A 58 0.12 -2.06 2.99
CA HIS A 58 -0.36 -3.33 2.44
C HIS A 58 0.09 -3.48 0.99
N ILE A 59 0.88 -4.50 0.71
CA ILE A 59 1.15 -4.94 -0.66
C ILE A 59 0.01 -5.86 -1.06
N SER A 60 -0.79 -5.41 -1.99
CA SER A 60 -2.03 -6.04 -2.41
C SER A 60 -2.27 -5.81 -3.89
N GLU A 61 -3.15 -6.59 -4.47
CA GLU A 61 -3.66 -6.43 -5.84
C GLU A 61 -5.17 -6.12 -5.80
N PRO A 62 -5.70 -5.44 -6.82
CA PRO A 62 -7.15 -5.29 -6.94
C PRO A 62 -7.88 -6.63 -6.85
N ASN A 63 -9.02 -6.67 -6.17
CA ASN A 63 -9.78 -7.89 -5.86
C ASN A 63 -9.01 -8.92 -5.04
N LEU A 64 -7.97 -8.49 -4.29
CA LEU A 64 -7.15 -9.38 -3.46
C LEU A 64 -6.56 -10.56 -4.23
N LYS A 65 -6.25 -10.36 -5.50
CA LYS A 65 -5.58 -11.34 -6.34
C LYS A 65 -4.18 -11.64 -5.83
N PRO A 66 -3.56 -12.75 -6.26
CA PRO A 66 -2.16 -13.02 -5.95
C PRO A 66 -1.23 -11.88 -6.36
N ILE A 67 -0.21 -11.64 -5.54
CA ILE A 67 0.76 -10.56 -5.77
C ILE A 67 1.52 -10.79 -7.07
N GLU A 68 1.60 -9.74 -7.88
CA GLU A 68 2.35 -9.70 -9.13
C GLU A 68 3.56 -8.77 -9.02
N GLU A 69 4.60 -9.02 -9.80
CA GLU A 69 5.71 -8.10 -9.92
C GLU A 69 5.27 -6.81 -10.61
N ARG A 70 5.53 -5.66 -9.98
CA ARG A 70 5.16 -4.35 -10.50
C ARG A 70 6.30 -3.35 -10.35
N LYS A 71 6.47 -2.51 -11.37
CA LYS A 71 7.37 -1.36 -11.30
C LYS A 71 7.00 -0.45 -10.11
N LEU A 72 5.72 -0.29 -9.85
CA LEU A 72 5.20 0.49 -8.72
C LEU A 72 5.81 0.06 -7.37
N HIS A 73 6.00 -1.24 -7.14
CA HIS A 73 6.58 -1.74 -5.89
C HIS A 73 8.03 -1.27 -5.71
N ARG A 74 8.81 -1.25 -6.78
CA ARG A 74 10.19 -0.75 -6.75
C ARG A 74 10.25 0.74 -6.48
N GLU A 75 9.39 1.49 -7.14
CA GLU A 75 9.29 2.94 -6.96
C GLU A 75 8.81 3.28 -5.55
N LEU A 76 7.82 2.56 -5.03
CA LEU A 76 7.34 2.70 -3.66
C LEU A 76 8.44 2.44 -2.64
N LYS A 77 9.21 1.36 -2.81
CA LYS A 77 10.38 1.08 -1.96
C LYS A 77 11.30 2.30 -1.88
N ASN A 78 11.63 2.89 -3.03
CA ASN A 78 12.53 4.05 -3.07
C ASN A 78 11.96 5.26 -2.31
N VAL A 79 10.67 5.53 -2.46
CA VAL A 79 9.99 6.61 -1.72
C VAL A 79 10.03 6.34 -0.20
N LEU A 80 9.68 5.13 0.21
CA LEU A 80 9.67 4.75 1.63
C LEU A 80 11.07 4.86 2.25
N LEU A 81 12.11 4.42 1.54
CA LEU A 81 13.49 4.52 2.01
C LEU A 81 13.96 5.97 2.08
N SER A 82 13.68 6.78 1.07
CA SER A 82 14.12 8.16 1.01
C SER A 82 13.54 9.02 2.12
N GLU A 83 12.37 8.67 2.64
CA GLU A 83 11.70 9.37 3.72
C GLU A 83 11.73 8.61 5.05
N SER A 84 12.64 7.63 5.18
CA SER A 84 12.91 6.90 6.44
C SER A 84 11.69 6.22 7.05
N TYR A 85 10.88 5.56 6.23
CA TYR A 85 9.74 4.78 6.71
C TYR A 85 10.20 3.66 7.65
N LEU A 86 9.60 3.61 8.85
CA LEU A 86 9.95 2.63 9.90
C LEU A 86 8.77 1.72 10.27
N GLY A 87 7.66 1.82 9.56
CA GLY A 87 6.47 1.02 9.82
C GLY A 87 6.56 -0.39 9.20
N TYR A 88 5.46 -1.10 9.30
CA TYR A 88 5.35 -2.46 8.76
C TYR A 88 4.89 -2.46 7.30
N VAL A 89 5.35 -3.46 6.58
CA VAL A 89 4.86 -3.81 5.24
C VAL A 89 4.29 -5.22 5.32
N SER A 90 3.03 -5.37 4.99
CA SER A 90 2.31 -6.65 5.03
C SER A 90 1.80 -7.02 3.65
N ILE A 91 1.61 -8.30 3.42
CA ILE A 91 0.92 -8.81 2.24
C ILE A 91 -0.57 -8.93 2.59
N GLU A 92 -1.41 -8.38 1.72
CA GLU A 92 -2.84 -8.60 1.78
C GLU A 92 -3.30 -9.28 0.50
N MET A 93 -3.78 -10.51 0.62
CA MET A 93 -4.12 -11.37 -0.49
C MET A 93 -5.30 -12.25 -0.13
N GLY A 94 -6.20 -12.51 -1.08
CA GLY A 94 -7.30 -13.44 -0.89
C GLY A 94 -6.81 -14.88 -0.70
N ARG A 95 -7.74 -15.75 -0.34
CA ARG A 95 -7.44 -17.18 -0.19
C ARG A 95 -6.89 -17.77 -1.48
N VAL A 96 -5.81 -18.51 -1.36
CA VAL A 96 -5.23 -19.34 -2.43
C VAL A 96 -5.06 -20.78 -1.93
N ASP A 97 -5.19 -21.74 -2.82
CA ASP A 97 -5.06 -23.16 -2.47
C ASP A 97 -3.66 -23.73 -2.79
N ASN A 98 -2.77 -22.90 -3.34
CA ASN A 98 -1.41 -23.28 -3.74
C ASN A 98 -0.39 -22.58 -2.83
N LEU A 99 0.39 -23.37 -2.08
CA LEU A 99 1.45 -22.86 -1.21
C LEU A 99 2.54 -22.12 -1.98
N ASP A 100 2.86 -22.54 -3.20
CA ASP A 100 3.89 -21.87 -4.02
C ASP A 100 3.54 -20.40 -4.28
N THR A 101 2.26 -20.10 -4.42
CA THR A 101 1.76 -18.72 -4.57
C THR A 101 2.05 -17.88 -3.32
N ILE A 102 1.89 -18.47 -2.14
CA ILE A 102 2.15 -17.81 -0.86
C ILE A 102 3.66 -17.60 -0.68
N GLU A 103 4.46 -18.64 -0.96
CA GLU A 103 5.91 -18.57 -0.88
C GLU A 103 6.47 -17.51 -1.82
N TYR A 104 5.99 -17.48 -3.07
CA TYR A 104 6.38 -16.44 -4.04
C TYR A 104 6.10 -15.05 -3.50
N ALA A 105 4.89 -14.79 -2.99
CA ALA A 105 4.51 -13.49 -2.46
C ALA A 105 5.40 -13.06 -1.28
N LEU A 106 5.67 -13.97 -0.36
CA LEU A 106 6.54 -13.74 0.80
C LEU A 106 7.97 -13.40 0.37
N GLU A 107 8.56 -14.21 -0.52
CA GLU A 107 9.92 -13.97 -1.01
C GLU A 107 10.03 -12.68 -1.80
N TYR A 108 9.04 -12.40 -2.66
CA TYR A 108 8.97 -11.19 -3.45
C TYR A 108 8.95 -9.94 -2.56
N VAL A 109 8.02 -9.88 -1.61
CA VAL A 109 7.88 -8.71 -0.72
C VAL A 109 9.10 -8.58 0.19
N ARG A 110 9.64 -9.67 0.72
CA ARG A 110 10.86 -9.63 1.51
C ARG A 110 12.03 -9.03 0.73
N ARG A 111 12.22 -9.47 -0.51
CA ARG A 111 13.30 -8.97 -1.38
C ARG A 111 13.20 -7.46 -1.60
N TYR A 112 11.99 -6.95 -1.79
CA TYR A 112 11.83 -5.52 -2.08
C TYR A 112 11.79 -4.64 -0.83
N PHE A 113 11.22 -5.10 0.27
CA PHE A 113 10.91 -4.23 1.41
C PHE A 113 11.65 -4.57 2.71
N ALA A 114 12.27 -5.73 2.82
CA ALA A 114 13.00 -6.13 4.03
C ALA A 114 14.53 -6.17 3.87
N GLU A 115 15.02 -6.01 2.65
CA GLU A 115 16.46 -6.05 2.36
C GLU A 115 17.00 -4.71 1.88
#